data_bf284f4878364fe86aeaec415e31e4cf
#
_entry.id   bf284f4878364fe86aeaec415e31e4cf
#
_cell.length_a   1.000
_cell.length_b   1.000
_cell.length_c   1.000
_cell.angle_alpha   90.00
_cell.angle_beta   90.00
_cell.angle_gamma   90.00
#
_symmetry.space_group_name_H-M   'P 1'
#
loop_
_entity.id
_entity.type
_entity.pdbx_description
1 polymer ?
#
loop_
_entity_poly.entity_id
_entity_poly.type
_entity_poly.pdbx_seq_one_letter_code
_entity_poly.pdbx_strand_id
1 'polypeptide(L)'
;MKVTYPLTSFAAGEISPRLDFRIDIAKYRSGAKTIENGIVMPHGGVRKRPGTRFIAEARDSSQSQRLVPFEFNTEQAYMLEFGPSYIRIFKDQGIVTETAKTITGATRASPCVITAASHGFVNGDRVWITGIVGMSQLNNRHFTVANVTANTFELSGVDATTYGTYSVGGSVARIVEVATPYTASEIADLSFAQSADTLFIAHRNHPIAKLTRTSHTAWTLADADIENGPFRDINTDEDLKITIAATGSASITGATKAN
;
A
#
# COMPACT_ATOMS: atom_id res chain seq x y z
N MET A 1 16.09 49.03 -30.86
CA MET A 1 15.92 49.00 -29.41
C MET A 1 15.26 47.69 -29.04
N LYS A 2 15.89 46.82 -28.23
CA LYS A 2 15.31 45.55 -27.86
C LYS A 2 14.45 45.82 -26.60
N VAL A 3 13.13 45.74 -26.73
CA VAL A 3 12.22 45.93 -25.59
C VAL A 3 12.08 44.60 -24.88
N THR A 4 12.52 44.52 -23.62
CA THR A 4 12.36 43.33 -22.77
C THR A 4 11.15 43.57 -21.86
N TYR A 5 10.13 42.72 -22.02
CA TYR A 5 8.99 42.74 -21.11
C TYR A 5 9.31 41.87 -19.87
N PRO A 6 9.22 42.40 -18.66
CA PRO A 6 9.40 41.57 -17.47
C PRO A 6 8.22 40.62 -17.31
N LEU A 7 8.51 39.34 -17.17
CA LEU A 7 7.52 38.34 -16.77
C LEU A 7 7.46 38.32 -15.25
N THR A 8 6.37 38.86 -14.70
CA THR A 8 6.29 39.08 -13.23
C THR A 8 5.57 37.96 -12.48
N SER A 9 4.91 37.04 -13.18
CA SER A 9 4.15 35.98 -12.55
C SER A 9 4.02 34.78 -13.49
N PHE A 10 3.97 33.59 -12.90
CA PHE A 10 3.68 32.31 -13.57
C PHE A 10 2.36 31.70 -13.03
N ALA A 11 1.49 32.51 -12.43
CA ALA A 11 0.28 32.02 -11.76
C ALA A 11 -0.69 31.26 -12.68
N ALA A 12 -0.61 31.46 -14.00
CA ALA A 12 -1.40 30.70 -14.97
C ALA A 12 -0.84 29.30 -15.27
N GLY A 13 0.38 29.00 -14.79
CA GLY A 13 1.02 27.71 -15.00
C GLY A 13 1.49 27.49 -16.45
N GLU A 14 1.51 26.24 -16.88
CA GLU A 14 1.83 25.86 -18.25
C GLU A 14 0.61 26.06 -19.15
N ILE A 15 0.82 26.74 -20.27
CA ILE A 15 -0.24 27.06 -21.21
C ILE A 15 -0.19 26.08 -22.40
N SER A 16 -1.35 25.56 -22.77
CA SER A 16 -1.48 24.68 -23.93
C SER A 16 -0.91 25.31 -25.21
N PRO A 17 -0.17 24.58 -26.04
CA PRO A 17 0.30 25.06 -27.34
C PRO A 17 -0.81 25.59 -28.27
N ARG A 18 -2.06 25.16 -28.04
CA ARG A 18 -3.23 25.68 -28.80
C ARG A 18 -3.56 27.14 -28.50
N LEU A 19 -2.99 27.68 -27.43
CA LEU A 19 -3.14 29.07 -27.04
C LEU A 19 -1.92 29.93 -27.41
N ASP A 20 -0.96 29.39 -28.14
CA ASP A 20 0.20 30.14 -28.58
C ASP A 20 -0.25 31.40 -29.33
N PHE A 21 0.40 32.52 -29.01
CA PHE A 21 0.11 33.86 -29.56
C PHE A 21 -1.28 34.45 -29.20
N ARG A 22 -2.07 33.83 -28.36
CA ARG A 22 -3.35 34.36 -27.89
C ARG A 22 -3.13 35.44 -26.79
N ILE A 23 -2.51 36.55 -27.19
CA ILE A 23 -2.22 37.70 -26.28
C ILE A 23 -3.47 38.44 -25.80
N ASP A 24 -4.64 38.18 -26.39
CA ASP A 24 -5.96 38.63 -26.00
C ASP A 24 -6.45 38.02 -24.70
N ILE A 25 -5.89 36.87 -24.31
CA ILE A 25 -6.23 36.19 -23.06
C ILE A 25 -5.38 36.74 -21.93
N ALA A 26 -6.03 37.30 -20.90
CA ALA A 26 -5.39 37.96 -19.75
C ALA A 26 -4.35 37.03 -19.05
N LYS A 27 -4.66 35.75 -18.95
CA LYS A 27 -3.77 34.74 -18.33
C LYS A 27 -2.52 34.38 -19.15
N TYR A 28 -2.52 34.72 -20.46
CA TYR A 28 -1.40 34.39 -21.34
C TYR A 28 -0.08 35.02 -20.88
N ARG A 29 -0.15 36.26 -20.36
CA ARG A 29 1.03 36.98 -19.85
C ARG A 29 1.58 36.47 -18.52
N SER A 30 0.83 35.66 -17.79
CA SER A 30 1.23 35.04 -16.53
C SER A 30 1.45 33.53 -16.66
N GLY A 31 1.54 33.02 -17.87
CA GLY A 31 1.81 31.62 -18.15
C GLY A 31 3.22 31.38 -18.69
N ALA A 32 3.60 30.13 -18.72
CA ALA A 32 4.83 29.66 -19.36
C ALA A 32 4.51 28.60 -20.43
N LYS A 33 5.40 28.48 -21.39
CA LYS A 33 5.28 27.46 -22.43
C LYS A 33 5.55 26.06 -21.88
N THR A 34 6.49 25.94 -20.95
CA THR A 34 6.89 24.66 -20.33
C THR A 34 7.32 24.94 -18.89
N ILE A 35 6.82 24.15 -17.95
CA ILE A 35 7.25 24.17 -16.55
C ILE A 35 7.56 22.75 -16.12
N GLU A 36 8.80 22.32 -16.27
CA GLU A 36 9.28 21.02 -15.86
C GLU A 36 9.88 21.08 -14.45
N ASN A 37 9.50 20.11 -13.60
CA ASN A 37 9.99 20.02 -12.22
C ASN A 37 9.79 21.29 -11.38
N GLY A 38 8.81 22.10 -11.75
CA GLY A 38 8.42 23.33 -11.07
C GLY A 38 7.01 23.22 -10.46
N ILE A 39 6.82 23.83 -9.28
CA ILE A 39 5.51 24.01 -8.64
C ILE A 39 5.19 25.48 -8.68
N VAL A 40 4.11 25.82 -9.35
CA VAL A 40 3.62 27.20 -9.42
C VAL A 40 3.03 27.59 -8.08
N MET A 41 3.48 28.72 -7.56
CA MET A 41 2.97 29.27 -6.29
C MET A 41 1.82 30.21 -6.55
N PRO A 42 0.81 30.30 -5.66
CA PRO A 42 -0.36 31.16 -5.84
C PRO A 42 -0.02 32.65 -6.05
N HIS A 43 1.09 33.11 -5.49
CA HIS A 43 1.56 34.50 -5.62
C HIS A 43 2.43 34.75 -6.86
N GLY A 44 2.50 33.79 -7.80
CA GLY A 44 3.11 33.96 -9.13
C GLY A 44 4.53 33.46 -9.29
N GLY A 45 5.22 33.07 -8.23
CA GLY A 45 6.56 32.47 -8.32
C GLY A 45 6.50 30.99 -8.76
N VAL A 46 7.63 30.44 -9.20
CA VAL A 46 7.83 29.02 -9.45
C VAL A 46 8.89 28.51 -8.50
N ARG A 47 8.57 27.45 -7.76
CA ARG A 47 9.47 26.75 -6.85
C ARG A 47 9.89 25.44 -7.46
N LYS A 48 11.16 25.05 -7.29
CA LYS A 48 11.65 23.73 -7.67
C LYS A 48 10.87 22.66 -6.91
N ARG A 49 10.43 21.63 -7.59
CA ARG A 49 9.82 20.42 -7.01
C ARG A 49 10.78 19.77 -6.02
N PRO A 50 10.32 19.32 -4.84
CA PRO A 50 11.12 18.47 -3.97
C PRO A 50 11.62 17.24 -4.71
N GLY A 51 12.79 16.73 -4.32
CA GLY A 51 13.30 15.46 -4.82
C GLY A 51 12.37 14.31 -4.39
N THR A 52 12.48 13.18 -5.11
CA THR A 52 11.86 11.91 -4.71
C THR A 52 12.87 11.06 -3.97
N ARG A 53 12.40 10.32 -2.97
CA ARG A 53 13.19 9.32 -2.26
C ARG A 53 12.61 7.94 -2.56
N PHE A 54 13.48 7.01 -2.92
CA PHE A 54 13.11 5.60 -3.00
C PHE A 54 12.87 5.06 -1.58
N ILE A 55 11.76 4.39 -1.35
CA ILE A 55 11.40 3.78 -0.06
C ILE A 55 11.62 2.28 -0.11
N ALA A 56 10.92 1.59 -0.98
CA ALA A 56 11.02 0.15 -1.18
C ALA A 56 10.46 -0.24 -2.56
N GLU A 57 10.87 -1.40 -3.05
CA GLU A 57 10.23 -2.03 -4.19
C GLU A 57 8.85 -2.58 -3.78
N ALA A 58 7.89 -2.53 -4.70
CA ALA A 58 6.63 -3.25 -4.55
C ALA A 58 6.90 -4.76 -4.38
N ARG A 59 6.04 -5.48 -3.67
CA ARG A 59 6.22 -6.93 -3.45
C ARG A 59 6.30 -7.70 -4.77
N ASP A 60 5.51 -7.29 -5.74
CA ASP A 60 5.52 -7.80 -7.11
C ASP A 60 5.34 -6.62 -8.08
N SER A 61 6.44 -6.18 -8.67
CA SER A 61 6.45 -5.05 -9.60
C SER A 61 5.76 -5.36 -10.95
N SER A 62 5.42 -6.62 -11.21
CA SER A 62 4.66 -7.01 -12.41
C SER A 62 3.15 -6.77 -12.27
N GLN A 63 2.68 -6.52 -11.06
CA GLN A 63 1.26 -6.31 -10.75
C GLN A 63 1.00 -4.85 -10.34
N SER A 64 -0.23 -4.41 -10.57
CA SER A 64 -0.67 -3.10 -10.08
C SER A 64 -0.87 -3.13 -8.56
N GLN A 65 -0.36 -2.10 -7.88
CA GLN A 65 -0.63 -1.85 -6.46
C GLN A 65 -1.37 -0.52 -6.31
N ARG A 66 -2.06 -0.37 -5.19
CA ARG A 66 -2.73 0.87 -4.81
C ARG A 66 -2.25 1.34 -3.44
N LEU A 67 -1.83 2.59 -3.37
CA LEU A 67 -1.45 3.23 -2.12
C LEU A 67 -2.66 3.93 -1.50
N VAL A 68 -2.93 3.64 -0.24
CA VAL A 68 -4.05 4.19 0.51
C VAL A 68 -3.51 4.82 1.80
N PRO A 69 -3.76 6.10 2.05
CA PRO A 69 -3.36 6.72 3.32
C PRO A 69 -4.22 6.18 4.46
N PHE A 70 -3.61 6.05 5.63
CA PHE A 70 -4.26 5.72 6.88
C PHE A 70 -3.75 6.69 7.95
N GLU A 71 -4.60 7.60 8.38
CA GLU A 71 -4.26 8.67 9.31
C GLU A 71 -4.87 8.39 10.68
N PHE A 72 -4.04 8.00 11.64
CA PHE A 72 -4.49 7.81 13.02
C PHE A 72 -4.63 9.14 13.76
N ASN A 73 -3.66 10.01 13.59
CA ASN A 73 -3.66 11.39 14.08
C ASN A 73 -2.71 12.25 13.24
N THR A 74 -2.58 13.53 13.57
CA THR A 74 -1.74 14.49 12.83
C THR A 74 -0.24 14.15 12.83
N GLU A 75 0.23 13.32 13.76
CA GLU A 75 1.64 12.91 13.90
C GLU A 75 1.88 11.49 13.40
N GLN A 76 0.85 10.65 13.35
CA GLN A 76 0.98 9.23 12.97
C GLN A 76 0.13 8.93 11.74
N ALA A 77 0.78 8.98 10.60
CA ALA A 77 0.21 8.57 9.33
C ALA A 77 0.94 7.33 8.81
N TYR A 78 0.17 6.45 8.19
CA TYR A 78 0.68 5.27 7.49
C TYR A 78 0.30 5.36 6.02
N MET A 79 1.09 4.71 5.19
CA MET A 79 0.72 4.42 3.82
C MET A 79 0.56 2.91 3.67
N LEU A 80 -0.60 2.50 3.25
CA LEU A 80 -0.94 1.10 3.00
C LEU A 80 -0.76 0.79 1.53
N GLU A 81 0.08 -0.17 1.19
CA GLU A 81 0.22 -0.73 -0.15
C GLU A 81 -0.70 -1.93 -0.27
N PHE A 82 -1.78 -1.78 -1.02
CA PHE A 82 -2.65 -2.88 -1.41
C PHE A 82 -2.10 -3.54 -2.66
N GLY A 83 -1.75 -4.80 -2.55
CA GLY A 83 -1.36 -5.66 -3.65
C GLY A 83 -2.16 -6.97 -3.66
N PRO A 84 -1.98 -7.83 -4.68
CA PRO A 84 -2.69 -9.10 -4.79
C PRO A 84 -2.46 -9.99 -3.55
N SER A 85 -3.54 -10.23 -2.81
CA SER A 85 -3.58 -11.04 -1.60
C SER A 85 -2.78 -10.50 -0.41
N TYR A 86 -2.39 -9.21 -0.40
CA TYR A 86 -1.67 -8.62 0.74
C TYR A 86 -1.93 -7.13 0.91
N ILE A 87 -1.66 -6.63 2.13
CA ILE A 87 -1.47 -5.22 2.45
C ILE A 87 -0.10 -5.11 3.14
N ARG A 88 0.76 -4.21 2.67
CA ARG A 88 1.99 -3.76 3.35
C ARG A 88 1.79 -2.42 4.00
N ILE A 89 2.48 -2.22 5.08
CA ILE A 89 2.38 -1.00 5.88
C ILE A 89 3.71 -0.24 5.81
N PHE A 90 3.61 1.06 5.52
CA PHE A 90 4.73 1.99 5.53
C PHE A 90 4.50 3.08 6.56
N LYS A 91 5.55 3.49 7.24
CA LYS A 91 5.56 4.59 8.20
C LYS A 91 6.92 5.28 8.19
N ASP A 92 6.95 6.59 8.40
CA ASP A 92 8.17 7.38 8.56
C ASP A 92 9.18 7.14 7.41
N GLN A 93 8.69 7.06 6.18
CA GLN A 93 9.48 6.82 4.97
C GLN A 93 10.20 5.46 4.95
N GLY A 94 9.69 4.46 5.64
CA GLY A 94 10.19 3.10 5.69
C GLY A 94 9.07 2.06 5.69
N ILE A 95 9.44 0.82 5.40
CA ILE A 95 8.54 -0.32 5.55
C ILE A 95 8.44 -0.68 7.03
N VAL A 96 7.22 -1.01 7.48
CA VAL A 96 7.03 -1.46 8.87
C VAL A 96 7.45 -2.93 8.98
N THR A 97 8.33 -3.20 9.94
CA THR A 97 8.86 -4.52 10.22
C THR A 97 8.70 -4.89 11.70
N GLU A 98 8.73 -6.17 11.99
CA GLU A 98 8.89 -6.67 13.35
C GLU A 98 10.29 -6.38 13.90
N THR A 99 10.55 -6.80 15.13
CA THR A 99 11.88 -6.63 15.75
C THR A 99 12.97 -7.31 14.92
N ALA A 100 13.96 -6.54 14.55
CA ALA A 100 15.06 -7.02 13.73
C ALA A 100 15.96 -8.02 14.48
N LYS A 101 16.49 -8.97 13.73
CA LYS A 101 17.50 -9.94 14.16
C LYS A 101 18.85 -9.62 13.53
N THR A 102 19.92 -9.82 14.27
CA THR A 102 21.27 -9.57 13.77
C THR A 102 21.69 -10.69 12.80
N ILE A 103 22.21 -10.30 11.65
CA ILE A 103 22.83 -11.22 10.70
C ILE A 103 24.29 -11.43 11.12
N THR A 104 24.70 -12.70 11.20
CA THR A 104 26.08 -13.09 11.53
C THR A 104 26.80 -13.77 10.37
N GLY A 105 26.10 -14.06 9.28
CA GLY A 105 26.68 -14.66 8.08
C GLY A 105 25.73 -14.62 6.88
N ALA A 106 26.31 -14.56 5.68
CA ALA A 106 25.60 -14.72 4.42
C ALA A 106 26.53 -15.44 3.42
N THR A 107 25.99 -16.41 2.68
CA THR A 107 26.78 -17.24 1.74
C THR A 107 26.72 -16.68 0.31
N ARG A 108 27.83 -16.81 -0.42
CA ARG A 108 27.88 -16.60 -1.87
C ARG A 108 27.45 -17.88 -2.60
N ALA A 109 26.18 -18.22 -2.47
CA ALA A 109 25.62 -19.45 -3.04
C ALA A 109 24.29 -19.17 -3.77
N SER A 110 23.82 -20.14 -4.48
CA SER A 110 22.49 -20.15 -5.11
C SER A 110 21.72 -21.39 -4.60
N PRO A 111 20.71 -21.21 -3.74
CA PRO A 111 20.25 -19.96 -3.10
C PRO A 111 21.21 -19.42 -2.02
N CYS A 112 21.12 -18.12 -1.76
CA CYS A 112 21.85 -17.45 -0.68
C CYS A 112 21.32 -17.89 0.69
N VAL A 113 22.20 -18.32 1.59
CA VAL A 113 21.84 -18.68 2.98
C VAL A 113 22.26 -17.56 3.92
N ILE A 114 21.34 -17.14 4.78
CA ILE A 114 21.57 -16.14 5.83
C ILE A 114 21.64 -16.84 7.18
N THR A 115 22.59 -16.44 8.01
CA THR A 115 22.72 -16.87 9.40
C THR A 115 22.25 -15.76 10.33
N ALA A 116 21.24 -16.04 11.14
CA ALA A 116 20.71 -15.15 12.16
C ALA A 116 20.16 -16.01 13.32
N ALA A 117 20.75 -15.89 14.49
CA ALA A 117 20.40 -16.73 15.63
C ALA A 117 18.95 -16.47 16.11
N SER A 118 18.23 -17.56 16.37
CA SER A 118 16.88 -17.55 16.94
C SER A 118 15.94 -16.57 16.22
N HIS A 119 15.97 -16.58 14.91
CA HIS A 119 15.24 -15.57 14.11
C HIS A 119 13.71 -15.76 14.15
N GLY A 120 13.21 -17.00 14.34
CA GLY A 120 11.77 -17.28 14.47
C GLY A 120 10.96 -17.10 13.18
N PHE A 121 11.62 -17.08 12.02
CA PHE A 121 10.93 -17.03 10.73
C PHE A 121 10.39 -18.40 10.33
N VAL A 122 9.43 -18.41 9.43
CA VAL A 122 8.89 -19.60 8.79
C VAL A 122 9.01 -19.51 7.27
N ASN A 123 8.91 -20.65 6.59
CA ASN A 123 8.94 -20.67 5.12
C ASN A 123 7.80 -19.81 4.55
N GLY A 124 8.14 -18.97 3.60
CA GLY A 124 7.20 -18.02 2.98
C GLY A 124 7.17 -16.63 3.62
N ASP A 125 7.77 -16.45 4.80
CA ASP A 125 7.91 -15.10 5.40
C ASP A 125 8.60 -14.14 4.43
N ARG A 126 8.15 -12.88 4.47
CA ARG A 126 8.82 -11.78 3.79
C ARG A 126 9.69 -11.04 4.78
N VAL A 127 10.96 -10.89 4.44
CA VAL A 127 11.93 -10.22 5.31
C VAL A 127 12.58 -9.04 4.60
N TRP A 128 12.94 -8.03 5.39
CA TRP A 128 13.69 -6.86 4.98
C TRP A 128 15.11 -6.95 5.51
N ILE A 129 16.10 -6.78 4.65
CA ILE A 129 17.52 -6.85 5.00
C ILE A 129 18.16 -5.48 4.84
N THR A 130 19.01 -5.09 5.79
CA THR A 130 19.73 -3.82 5.77
C THR A 130 21.04 -3.90 6.55
N GLY A 131 21.99 -3.03 6.23
CA GLY A 131 23.23 -2.83 7.01
C GLY A 131 24.30 -3.89 6.84
N ILE A 132 24.20 -4.80 5.87
CA ILE A 132 25.27 -5.75 5.56
C ILE A 132 26.46 -5.03 4.93
N VAL A 133 27.65 -5.33 5.43
CA VAL A 133 28.94 -4.88 4.87
C VAL A 133 29.53 -5.99 4.01
N GLY A 134 30.03 -5.65 2.84
CA GLY A 134 30.63 -6.57 1.87
C GLY A 134 29.62 -7.10 0.85
N MET A 135 28.53 -7.73 1.28
CA MET A 135 27.44 -8.21 0.40
C MET A 135 26.31 -7.20 0.31
N SER A 136 26.62 -5.98 -0.14
CA SER A 136 25.68 -4.84 -0.13
C SER A 136 24.49 -4.99 -1.06
N GLN A 137 24.53 -5.92 -2.01
CA GLN A 137 23.45 -6.22 -2.95
C GLN A 137 22.16 -6.71 -2.25
N LEU A 138 22.28 -7.20 -1.00
CA LEU A 138 21.13 -7.60 -0.19
C LEU A 138 20.48 -6.44 0.57
N ASN A 139 21.14 -5.29 0.68
CA ASN A 139 20.65 -4.19 1.49
C ASN A 139 19.46 -3.45 0.88
N ASN A 140 18.55 -3.04 1.77
CA ASN A 140 17.35 -2.26 1.46
C ASN A 140 16.45 -2.97 0.43
N ARG A 141 16.34 -4.28 0.57
CA ARG A 141 15.52 -5.14 -0.27
C ARG A 141 14.72 -6.13 0.57
N HIS A 142 13.60 -6.56 0.02
CA HIS A 142 12.80 -7.62 0.60
C HIS A 142 13.11 -8.96 -0.07
N PHE A 143 12.97 -10.03 0.69
CA PHE A 143 13.19 -11.40 0.21
C PHE A 143 12.14 -12.34 0.80
N THR A 144 11.91 -13.46 0.11
CA THR A 144 11.10 -14.56 0.64
C THR A 144 12.03 -15.57 1.30
N VAL A 145 11.65 -16.02 2.48
CA VAL A 145 12.38 -16.99 3.28
C VAL A 145 11.99 -18.41 2.87
N ALA A 146 12.97 -19.28 2.74
CA ALA A 146 12.80 -20.71 2.47
C ALA A 146 13.78 -21.54 3.28
N ASN A 147 13.56 -22.85 3.35
CA ASN A 147 14.44 -23.85 4.00
C ASN A 147 14.93 -23.40 5.39
N VAL A 148 13.96 -23.00 6.22
CA VAL A 148 14.18 -22.45 7.55
C VAL A 148 14.71 -23.51 8.51
N THR A 149 15.76 -23.16 9.27
CA THR A 149 16.24 -23.86 10.46
C THR A 149 16.16 -22.92 11.69
N ALA A 150 16.63 -23.34 12.84
CA ALA A 150 16.61 -22.51 14.05
C ALA A 150 17.45 -21.22 13.90
N ASN A 151 18.53 -21.26 13.13
CA ASN A 151 19.51 -20.16 13.05
C ASN A 151 19.88 -19.78 11.60
N THR A 152 19.36 -20.46 10.61
CA THR A 152 19.63 -20.17 9.19
C THR A 152 18.37 -20.25 8.34
N PHE A 153 18.36 -19.53 7.25
CA PHE A 153 17.32 -19.61 6.22
C PHE A 153 17.89 -19.24 4.86
N GLU A 154 17.24 -19.71 3.82
CA GLU A 154 17.57 -19.35 2.44
C GLU A 154 16.74 -18.16 1.97
N LEU A 155 17.33 -17.36 1.10
CA LEU A 155 16.61 -16.34 0.33
C LEU A 155 16.13 -16.98 -0.98
N SER A 156 14.84 -17.24 -1.07
CA SER A 156 14.22 -17.92 -2.21
C SER A 156 14.53 -17.22 -3.53
N GLY A 157 15.09 -17.95 -4.49
CA GLY A 157 15.38 -17.45 -5.83
C GLY A 157 16.55 -16.44 -5.92
N VAL A 158 17.35 -16.30 -4.86
CA VAL A 158 18.49 -15.37 -4.86
C VAL A 158 19.77 -16.13 -5.18
N ASP A 159 20.34 -15.83 -6.34
CA ASP A 159 21.70 -16.27 -6.70
C ASP A 159 22.71 -15.19 -6.25
N ALA A 160 23.45 -15.48 -5.19
CA ALA A 160 24.47 -14.62 -4.63
C ALA A 160 25.90 -14.99 -5.06
N THR A 161 26.09 -15.88 -6.02
CA THR A 161 27.40 -16.36 -6.45
C THR A 161 28.32 -15.24 -6.97
N THR A 162 27.72 -14.19 -7.55
CA THR A 162 28.42 -13.01 -8.06
C THR A 162 28.43 -11.82 -7.10
N TYR A 163 27.78 -11.94 -5.92
CA TYR A 163 27.72 -10.85 -4.94
C TYR A 163 29.06 -10.66 -4.21
N GLY A 164 29.21 -9.52 -3.55
CA GLY A 164 30.33 -9.29 -2.66
C GLY A 164 30.38 -10.31 -1.53
N THR A 165 31.57 -10.51 -0.95
CA THR A 165 31.70 -11.42 0.21
C THR A 165 31.16 -10.72 1.46
N TYR A 166 30.31 -11.42 2.22
CA TYR A 166 29.87 -10.94 3.53
C TYR A 166 31.08 -10.69 4.44
N SER A 167 31.12 -9.52 5.04
CA SER A 167 32.19 -9.15 5.98
C SER A 167 31.66 -9.09 7.42
N VAL A 168 30.71 -8.23 7.68
CA VAL A 168 30.14 -8.04 9.02
C VAL A 168 28.81 -7.28 8.96
N GLY A 169 28.06 -7.38 10.03
CA GLY A 169 26.88 -6.56 10.30
C GLY A 169 25.64 -7.00 9.51
N GLY A 170 24.66 -6.15 9.54
CA GLY A 170 23.37 -6.39 8.95
C GLY A 170 22.29 -6.84 9.94
N SER A 171 21.08 -6.51 9.59
CA SER A 171 19.90 -6.95 10.30
C SER A 171 18.84 -7.43 9.31
N VAL A 172 18.03 -8.36 9.78
CA VAL A 172 16.88 -8.90 9.05
C VAL A 172 15.65 -8.82 9.94
N ALA A 173 14.54 -8.38 9.38
CA ALA A 173 13.27 -8.29 10.10
C ALA A 173 12.13 -8.77 9.22
N ARG A 174 11.13 -9.44 9.82
CA ARG A 174 9.90 -9.80 9.12
C ARG A 174 9.14 -8.53 8.77
N ILE A 175 8.72 -8.42 7.53
CA ILE A 175 7.84 -7.34 7.07
C ILE A 175 6.45 -7.57 7.61
N VAL A 176 5.82 -6.52 8.12
CA VAL A 176 4.42 -6.58 8.53
C VAL A 176 3.54 -6.56 7.29
N GLU A 177 2.92 -7.69 7.02
CA GLU A 177 1.96 -7.86 5.92
C GLU A 177 0.66 -8.43 6.49
N VAL A 178 -0.46 -7.98 5.94
CA VAL A 178 -1.79 -8.53 6.24
C VAL A 178 -2.30 -9.24 5.01
N ALA A 179 -2.67 -10.49 5.13
CA ALA A 179 -3.26 -11.25 4.05
C ALA A 179 -4.66 -10.72 3.70
N THR A 180 -4.98 -10.66 2.42
CA THR A 180 -6.28 -10.20 1.93
C THR A 180 -6.86 -11.15 0.88
N PRO A 181 -8.19 -11.19 0.68
CA PRO A 181 -8.79 -11.98 -0.37
C PRO A 181 -8.75 -11.32 -1.75
N TYR A 182 -8.28 -10.06 -1.85
CA TYR A 182 -8.40 -9.27 -3.08
C TYR A 182 -7.39 -9.67 -4.13
N THR A 183 -7.86 -9.82 -5.37
CA THR A 183 -7.03 -10.11 -6.55
C THR A 183 -6.49 -8.83 -7.19
N ALA A 184 -5.51 -8.96 -8.10
CA ALA A 184 -4.92 -7.82 -8.81
C ALA A 184 -5.94 -6.96 -9.56
N SER A 185 -6.96 -7.58 -10.15
CA SER A 185 -8.01 -6.87 -10.90
C SER A 185 -8.99 -6.12 -10.01
N GLU A 186 -9.11 -6.50 -8.74
CA GLU A 186 -10.07 -5.93 -7.79
C GLU A 186 -9.52 -4.73 -7.02
N ILE A 187 -8.18 -4.61 -6.93
CA ILE A 187 -7.52 -3.57 -6.12
C ILE A 187 -7.92 -2.16 -6.56
N ALA A 188 -8.11 -1.93 -7.85
CA ALA A 188 -8.50 -0.63 -8.38
C ALA A 188 -9.94 -0.23 -7.97
N ASP A 189 -10.83 -1.22 -7.83
CA ASP A 189 -12.26 -1.03 -7.54
C ASP A 189 -12.57 -0.99 -6.04
N LEU A 190 -11.56 -1.19 -5.16
CA LEU A 190 -11.75 -1.09 -3.72
C LEU A 190 -12.17 0.31 -3.31
N SER A 191 -13.17 0.41 -2.45
CA SER A 191 -13.61 1.64 -1.82
C SER A 191 -13.23 1.65 -0.35
N PHE A 192 -12.83 2.81 0.18
CA PHE A 192 -12.29 2.94 1.52
C PHE A 192 -13.03 4.02 2.30
N ALA A 193 -13.29 3.73 3.58
CA ALA A 193 -13.75 4.71 4.55
C ALA A 193 -13.02 4.46 5.87
N GLN A 194 -12.42 5.48 6.45
CA GLN A 194 -11.69 5.37 7.71
C GLN A 194 -12.47 6.01 8.87
N SER A 195 -12.45 5.35 10.01
CA SER A 195 -12.90 5.87 11.28
C SER A 195 -11.91 5.48 12.37
N ALA A 196 -11.23 6.44 12.96
CA ALA A 196 -10.17 6.24 13.96
C ALA A 196 -9.15 5.16 13.52
N ASP A 197 -8.96 4.11 14.31
CA ASP A 197 -8.02 3.00 14.05
C ASP A 197 -8.56 1.91 13.12
N THR A 198 -9.67 2.16 12.43
CA THR A 198 -10.31 1.17 11.56
C THR A 198 -10.50 1.74 10.16
N LEU A 199 -10.03 1.00 9.15
CA LEU A 199 -10.31 1.24 7.75
C LEU A 199 -11.32 0.21 7.25
N PHE A 200 -12.49 0.67 6.83
CA PHE A 200 -13.48 -0.15 6.16
C PHE A 200 -13.13 -0.25 4.69
N ILE A 201 -13.23 -1.47 4.17
CA ILE A 201 -12.89 -1.81 2.79
C ILE A 201 -14.10 -2.48 2.17
N ALA A 202 -14.63 -1.90 1.10
CA ALA A 202 -15.79 -2.41 0.38
C ALA A 202 -15.43 -2.77 -1.06
N HIS A 203 -15.93 -3.91 -1.51
CA HIS A 203 -15.87 -4.37 -2.88
C HIS A 203 -17.10 -5.19 -3.21
N ARG A 204 -17.60 -5.11 -4.46
CA ARG A 204 -18.86 -5.77 -4.86
C ARG A 204 -18.86 -7.30 -4.73
N ASN A 205 -17.69 -7.95 -4.79
CA ASN A 205 -17.53 -9.41 -4.77
C ASN A 205 -17.14 -9.94 -3.38
N HIS A 206 -16.91 -9.08 -2.39
CA HIS A 206 -16.45 -9.45 -1.06
C HIS A 206 -17.33 -8.82 0.01
N PRO A 207 -17.50 -9.46 1.18
CA PRO A 207 -18.06 -8.81 2.36
C PRO A 207 -17.30 -7.52 2.69
N ILE A 208 -17.97 -6.57 3.30
CA ILE A 208 -17.29 -5.37 3.81
C ILE A 208 -16.32 -5.82 4.89
N ALA A 209 -15.05 -5.52 4.70
CA ALA A 209 -13.99 -5.84 5.65
C ALA A 209 -13.59 -4.62 6.47
N LYS A 210 -13.09 -4.86 7.69
CA LYS A 210 -12.46 -3.87 8.56
C LYS A 210 -11.00 -4.24 8.79
N LEU A 211 -10.10 -3.33 8.43
CA LEU A 211 -8.69 -3.41 8.79
C LEU A 211 -8.50 -2.55 10.05
N THR A 212 -8.19 -3.20 11.17
CA THR A 212 -8.03 -2.56 12.47
C THR A 212 -6.56 -2.56 12.86
N ARG A 213 -6.07 -1.41 13.32
CA ARG A 213 -4.73 -1.23 13.86
C ARG A 213 -4.78 -1.24 15.40
N THR A 214 -3.98 -2.08 16.04
CA THR A 214 -3.78 -2.07 17.49
C THR A 214 -2.39 -1.57 17.88
N SER A 215 -1.40 -1.73 17.00
CA SER A 215 -0.05 -1.17 17.19
C SER A 215 0.61 -0.92 15.83
N HIS A 216 1.87 -0.46 15.81
CA HIS A 216 2.62 -0.28 14.56
C HIS A 216 2.76 -1.58 13.77
N THR A 217 2.92 -2.71 14.46
CA THR A 217 3.16 -4.02 13.87
C THR A 217 1.96 -4.96 13.96
N ALA A 218 0.87 -4.55 14.61
CA ALA A 218 -0.30 -5.40 14.82
C ALA A 218 -1.52 -4.83 14.09
N TRP A 219 -1.89 -5.49 13.02
CA TRP A 219 -3.00 -5.18 12.14
C TRP A 219 -3.84 -6.42 11.89
N THR A 220 -5.14 -6.27 11.87
CA THR A 220 -6.06 -7.39 11.67
C THR A 220 -7.09 -7.02 10.61
N LEU A 221 -7.26 -7.89 9.62
CA LEU A 221 -8.35 -7.81 8.65
C LEU A 221 -9.42 -8.83 9.04
N ALA A 222 -10.64 -8.37 9.18
CA ALA A 222 -11.82 -9.21 9.47
C ALA A 222 -13.02 -8.66 8.73
N ASP A 223 -14.05 -9.47 8.56
CA ASP A 223 -15.34 -8.98 8.07
C ASP A 223 -15.92 -7.96 9.03
N ALA A 224 -16.56 -6.93 8.49
CA ALA A 224 -17.24 -5.94 9.30
C ALA A 224 -18.54 -6.57 9.84
N ASP A 225 -18.71 -6.48 11.15
CA ASP A 225 -19.97 -6.83 11.79
C ASP A 225 -20.94 -5.66 11.57
N ILE A 226 -21.80 -5.83 10.57
CA ILE A 226 -22.78 -4.81 10.16
C ILE A 226 -24.12 -5.29 10.60
N GLU A 227 -24.64 -4.67 11.66
CA GLU A 227 -26.02 -4.85 12.03
C GLU A 227 -26.91 -4.12 11.04
N ASN A 228 -27.72 -4.88 10.33
CA ASN A 228 -28.75 -4.32 9.47
C ASN A 228 -29.91 -3.84 10.35
N GLY A 229 -30.21 -2.57 10.31
CA GLY A 229 -31.36 -1.99 11.02
C GLY A 229 -31.52 -0.49 10.76
N PRO A 230 -32.59 0.12 11.20
CA PRO A 230 -33.67 -0.45 12.01
C PRO A 230 -34.63 -1.28 11.16
N PHE A 231 -34.91 -2.50 11.62
CA PHE A 231 -35.97 -3.30 11.06
C PHE A 231 -37.31 -2.90 11.70
N ARG A 232 -38.41 -3.28 11.07
CA ARG A 232 -39.69 -3.29 11.74
C ARG A 232 -39.66 -4.31 12.86
N ASP A 233 -40.58 -4.22 13.80
CA ASP A 233 -40.77 -5.21 14.86
C ASP A 233 -40.80 -6.63 14.27
N ILE A 234 -40.26 -7.56 15.05
CA ILE A 234 -40.26 -8.99 14.64
C ILE A 234 -41.69 -9.40 14.26
N ASN A 235 -41.81 -9.91 13.05
CA ASN A 235 -43.11 -10.47 12.62
C ASN A 235 -43.41 -11.69 13.46
N THR A 236 -44.45 -11.62 14.27
CA THR A 236 -44.96 -12.71 15.12
C THR A 236 -46.05 -13.52 14.45
N ASP A 237 -46.38 -13.24 13.19
CA ASP A 237 -47.39 -13.97 12.42
C ASP A 237 -46.79 -15.34 11.98
N GLU A 238 -47.25 -16.41 12.64
CA GLU A 238 -46.77 -17.76 12.42
C GLU A 238 -47.30 -18.34 11.07
N ASP A 239 -48.25 -17.70 10.42
CA ASP A 239 -48.77 -18.08 9.11
C ASP A 239 -47.87 -17.62 7.97
N LEU A 240 -46.97 -16.63 8.22
CA LEU A 240 -45.97 -16.20 7.28
C LEU A 240 -44.75 -17.11 7.33
N LYS A 241 -44.65 -18.03 6.41
CA LYS A 241 -43.55 -19.00 6.31
C LYS A 241 -42.73 -18.82 5.05
N ILE A 242 -41.42 -18.91 5.19
CA ILE A 242 -40.49 -19.00 4.06
C ILE A 242 -40.24 -20.48 3.79
N THR A 243 -40.71 -20.97 2.65
CA THR A 243 -40.41 -22.33 2.21
C THR A 243 -39.28 -22.33 1.22
N ILE A 244 -38.17 -23.02 1.56
CA ILE A 244 -37.05 -23.22 0.68
C ILE A 244 -37.16 -24.61 0.06
N ALA A 245 -37.54 -24.67 -1.21
CA ALA A 245 -37.75 -25.93 -1.90
C ALA A 245 -36.48 -26.56 -2.48
N ALA A 246 -35.46 -25.71 -2.76
CA ALA A 246 -34.14 -26.12 -3.24
C ALA A 246 -33.12 -24.99 -3.02
N THR A 247 -31.86 -25.32 -3.14
CA THR A 247 -30.77 -24.32 -3.08
C THR A 247 -30.97 -23.28 -4.19
N GLY A 248 -31.19 -22.03 -3.82
CA GLY A 248 -31.42 -20.92 -4.77
C GLY A 248 -32.89 -20.59 -5.07
N SER A 249 -33.84 -21.28 -4.48
CA SER A 249 -35.27 -20.97 -4.62
C SER A 249 -35.93 -20.80 -3.25
N ALA A 250 -36.47 -19.64 -2.99
CA ALA A 250 -37.27 -19.37 -1.78
C ALA A 250 -38.61 -18.76 -2.18
N SER A 251 -39.68 -19.19 -1.51
CA SER A 251 -40.99 -18.58 -1.65
C SER A 251 -41.54 -18.16 -0.29
N ILE A 252 -42.24 -17.04 -0.26
CA ILE A 252 -42.95 -16.57 0.93
C ILE A 252 -44.43 -16.87 0.72
N THR A 253 -44.99 -17.68 1.62
CA THR A 253 -46.42 -18.03 1.59
C THR A 253 -47.17 -17.21 2.65
N GLY A 254 -48.34 -16.68 2.30
CA GLY A 254 -49.16 -15.90 3.24
C GLY A 254 -48.84 -14.40 3.31
N ALA A 255 -47.86 -13.92 2.54
CA ALA A 255 -47.54 -12.50 2.52
C ALA A 255 -48.61 -11.71 1.76
N THR A 256 -49.50 -11.06 2.48
CA THR A 256 -50.38 -10.02 1.90
C THR A 256 -49.67 -8.67 2.02
N LYS A 257 -49.56 -7.94 0.89
CA LYS A 257 -49.09 -6.57 0.89
C LYS A 257 -50.03 -5.72 1.74
N ALA A 258 -49.59 -5.25 2.91
CA ALA A 258 -50.32 -4.21 3.62
C ALA A 258 -50.26 -2.93 2.78
N ASN A 259 -51.44 -2.39 2.44
CA ASN A 259 -51.62 -1.09 1.79
C ASN A 259 -51.14 0.03 2.70
#